data_ab6c911463062d41c810a062ce36bcf5
#
_entry.id   ab6c911463062d41c810a062ce36bcf5
#
_cell.length_a   1.000
_cell.length_b   1.000
_cell.length_c   1.000
_cell.angle_alpha   90.00
_cell.angle_beta   90.00
_cell.angle_gamma   90.00
#
_symmetry.space_group_name_H-M   'P 1'
#
loop_
_entity.id
_entity.type
_entity.pdbx_description
1 polymer ?
#
loop_
_entity_poly.entity_id
_entity_poly.type
_entity_poly.pdbx_seq_one_letter_code
_entity_poly.pdbx_strand_id
1 'polypeptide(L)'
;IKNILDFEHVFDDTKVIKLEQNYRSTGNILNAANAVIRNNHGRKEKTLWTENEDGNMIQFRQFDSAYEEAEYVVGDIRRHVNKELCSYKDNAVLYRTNAQSRMFEERFVRDSIPYKVIGGVNFYARREIKDLLAYLKTIDNGRDDLAVRRIVNVPKRGIGLTSINRVQEYASSRECSFYDALRAVDLIPNIGRGQAKLESFVAMIEHFKNDVQDMSVSELMEEVIKETGYIDALIHECESEEATSRIENIDELRNKIAAYEENCETQNEASTLSGFLEDVALVADIDSLDESTDYVVLMTLHSAKGLEFPHVYLAGMEDGLF
;
A
#
# COMPACT_ATOMS: atom_id res chain seq x y z
N ILE A 1 -26.45 -11.91 5.52
CA ILE A 1 -27.67 -11.07 5.63
C ILE A 1 -28.92 -11.94 5.54
N LYS A 2 -29.02 -12.88 4.60
CA LYS A 2 -30.19 -13.75 4.40
C LYS A 2 -30.64 -14.46 5.69
N ASN A 3 -29.69 -15.04 6.43
CA ASN A 3 -29.99 -15.73 7.71
C ASN A 3 -30.66 -14.81 8.77
N ILE A 4 -30.31 -13.50 8.76
CA ILE A 4 -30.89 -12.52 9.69
C ILE A 4 -32.31 -12.15 9.23
N LEU A 5 -32.53 -12.05 7.93
CA LEU A 5 -33.87 -11.74 7.37
C LEU A 5 -34.82 -12.91 7.51
N ASP A 6 -34.33 -14.14 7.37
CA ASP A 6 -35.12 -15.37 7.48
C ASP A 6 -35.43 -15.76 8.95
N PHE A 7 -34.75 -15.14 9.94
CA PHE A 7 -34.92 -15.50 11.36
C PHE A 7 -36.36 -15.39 11.84
N GLU A 8 -37.10 -14.35 11.41
CA GLU A 8 -38.53 -14.17 11.74
C GLU A 8 -39.44 -15.22 11.11
N HIS A 9 -39.00 -15.79 9.98
CA HIS A 9 -39.75 -16.85 9.31
C HIS A 9 -39.54 -18.24 9.93
N VAL A 10 -38.43 -18.39 10.66
CA VAL A 10 -38.06 -19.66 11.33
C VAL A 10 -38.60 -19.72 12.73
N PHE A 11 -38.79 -18.59 13.41
CA PHE A 11 -39.27 -18.51 14.80
C PHE A 11 -40.48 -17.62 14.90
N ASP A 12 -41.66 -18.22 15.10
CA ASP A 12 -42.98 -17.55 15.09
C ASP A 12 -43.16 -16.48 16.18
N ASP A 13 -42.45 -16.60 17.31
CA ASP A 13 -42.55 -15.66 18.45
C ASP A 13 -41.49 -14.56 18.42
N THR A 14 -40.87 -14.30 17.27
CA THR A 14 -39.77 -13.33 17.15
C THR A 14 -40.27 -11.88 17.28
N LYS A 15 -39.72 -11.14 18.26
CA LYS A 15 -39.95 -9.70 18.42
C LYS A 15 -38.87 -8.91 17.77
N VAL A 16 -39.19 -8.12 16.74
CA VAL A 16 -38.26 -7.23 16.07
C VAL A 16 -38.26 -5.86 16.73
N ILE A 17 -37.08 -5.42 17.17
CA ILE A 17 -36.86 -4.07 17.71
C ILE A 17 -35.88 -3.36 16.80
N LYS A 18 -36.30 -2.25 16.21
CA LYS A 18 -35.44 -1.41 15.36
C LYS A 18 -34.77 -0.33 16.21
N LEU A 19 -33.44 -0.32 16.24
CA LEU A 19 -32.64 0.76 16.86
C LEU A 19 -32.41 1.85 15.80
N GLU A 20 -33.28 2.88 15.80
CA GLU A 20 -33.29 3.92 14.76
C GLU A 20 -32.66 5.23 15.22
N GLN A 21 -32.57 5.47 16.53
CA GLN A 21 -31.90 6.65 17.07
C GLN A 21 -30.40 6.51 16.97
N ASN A 22 -29.75 7.50 16.37
CA ASN A 22 -28.30 7.62 16.26
C ASN A 22 -27.82 8.77 17.16
N TYR A 23 -26.78 8.52 17.93
CA TYR A 23 -26.21 9.47 18.90
C TYR A 23 -24.86 10.04 18.46
N ARG A 24 -24.30 9.53 17.33
CA ARG A 24 -22.98 9.87 16.83
C ARG A 24 -23.00 11.05 15.86
N SER A 25 -23.81 10.92 14.81
CA SER A 25 -23.76 11.79 13.64
C SER A 25 -24.76 12.93 13.71
N THR A 26 -24.46 14.01 12.99
CA THR A 26 -25.36 15.13 12.77
C THR A 26 -26.45 14.80 11.76
N GLY A 27 -27.52 15.63 11.71
CA GLY A 27 -28.68 15.42 10.85
C GLY A 27 -28.33 15.31 9.36
N ASN A 28 -27.46 16.20 8.86
CA ASN A 28 -27.03 16.21 7.45
C ASN A 28 -26.33 14.92 7.05
N ILE A 29 -25.47 14.36 7.90
CA ILE A 29 -24.79 13.08 7.65
C ILE A 29 -25.80 11.94 7.59
N LEU A 30 -26.75 11.88 8.53
CA LEU A 30 -27.79 10.82 8.55
C LEU A 30 -28.73 10.92 7.34
N ASN A 31 -29.09 12.12 6.92
CA ASN A 31 -29.89 12.31 5.72
C ASN A 31 -29.23 11.77 4.47
N ALA A 32 -27.93 12.03 4.30
CA ALA A 32 -27.14 11.46 3.21
C ALA A 32 -27.03 9.93 3.31
N ALA A 33 -26.71 9.39 4.49
CA ALA A 33 -26.63 7.95 4.71
C ALA A 33 -27.97 7.23 4.44
N ASN A 34 -29.08 7.81 4.89
CA ASN A 34 -30.43 7.30 4.60
C ASN A 34 -30.74 7.34 3.09
N ALA A 35 -30.28 8.39 2.37
CA ALA A 35 -30.47 8.49 0.93
C ALA A 35 -29.68 7.40 0.17
N VAL A 36 -28.42 7.17 0.52
CA VAL A 36 -27.58 6.12 -0.07
C VAL A 36 -28.19 4.74 0.16
N ILE A 37 -28.55 4.43 1.40
CA ILE A 37 -29.03 3.09 1.74
C ILE A 37 -30.41 2.76 1.15
N ARG A 38 -31.22 3.73 0.74
CA ARG A 38 -32.51 3.50 0.04
C ARG A 38 -32.33 2.74 -1.28
N ASN A 39 -31.17 2.88 -1.94
CA ASN A 39 -30.86 2.17 -3.18
C ASN A 39 -30.62 0.68 -2.97
N ASN A 40 -30.46 0.24 -1.72
CA ASN A 40 -30.17 -1.15 -1.39
C ASN A 40 -31.48 -1.95 -1.20
N HIS A 41 -31.79 -2.82 -2.16
CA HIS A 41 -32.99 -3.68 -2.13
C HIS A 41 -32.75 -4.95 -1.28
N GLY A 42 -33.78 -5.49 -0.65
CA GLY A 42 -33.71 -6.73 0.14
C GLY A 42 -33.20 -6.52 1.58
N ARG A 43 -33.36 -5.35 2.14
CA ARG A 43 -33.10 -5.03 3.55
C ARG A 43 -34.37 -4.79 4.34
N LYS A 44 -34.34 -4.88 5.68
CA LYS A 44 -35.41 -4.35 6.53
C LYS A 44 -35.37 -2.82 6.47
N GLU A 45 -36.51 -2.21 6.19
CA GLU A 45 -36.61 -0.75 6.22
C GLU A 45 -36.30 -0.23 7.61
N LYS A 46 -35.35 0.68 7.68
CA LYS A 46 -34.87 1.39 8.86
C LYS A 46 -34.48 2.80 8.46
N THR A 47 -34.93 3.80 9.20
CA THR A 47 -34.54 5.19 8.99
C THR A 47 -33.83 5.70 10.24
N LEU A 48 -32.56 6.05 10.10
CA LEU A 48 -31.80 6.63 11.21
C LEU A 48 -32.21 8.08 11.41
N TRP A 49 -32.42 8.45 12.68
CA TRP A 49 -32.68 9.83 13.10
C TRP A 49 -31.82 10.19 14.32
N THR A 50 -31.64 11.49 14.60
CA THR A 50 -30.84 11.99 15.71
C THR A 50 -31.50 13.21 16.37
N GLU A 51 -31.15 13.44 17.62
CA GLU A 51 -31.45 14.68 18.36
C GLU A 51 -30.27 15.69 18.25
N ASN A 52 -29.15 15.29 17.65
CA ASN A 52 -28.05 16.19 17.37
C ASN A 52 -28.47 17.26 16.35
N GLU A 53 -27.79 18.41 16.37
CA GLU A 53 -27.98 19.46 15.37
C GLU A 53 -27.76 18.94 13.93
N ASP A 54 -28.26 19.69 12.94
CA ASP A 54 -28.06 19.33 11.52
C ASP A 54 -26.57 19.27 11.13
N GLY A 55 -25.73 20.10 11.78
CA GLY A 55 -24.30 20.16 11.51
C GLY A 55 -23.97 20.79 10.17
N ASN A 56 -22.70 20.72 9.80
CA ASN A 56 -22.22 21.26 8.53
C ASN A 56 -22.77 20.45 7.33
N MET A 57 -22.93 21.12 6.21
CA MET A 57 -23.26 20.46 4.95
C MET A 57 -22.09 19.59 4.49
N ILE A 58 -22.42 18.42 3.90
CA ILE A 58 -21.42 17.57 3.24
C ILE A 58 -20.88 18.31 2.03
N GLN A 59 -19.56 18.38 1.93
CA GLN A 59 -18.89 18.98 0.79
C GLN A 59 -18.50 17.90 -0.22
N PHE A 60 -18.85 18.12 -1.47
CA PHE A 60 -18.41 17.31 -2.59
C PHE A 60 -17.38 18.08 -3.42
N ARG A 61 -16.32 17.40 -3.79
CA ARG A 61 -15.28 17.91 -4.68
C ARG A 61 -14.95 16.87 -5.74
N GLN A 62 -14.67 17.33 -6.94
CA GLN A 62 -14.19 16.52 -8.05
C GLN A 62 -12.81 17.02 -8.46
N PHE A 63 -11.92 16.06 -8.73
CA PHE A 63 -10.53 16.30 -9.11
C PHE A 63 -10.22 15.57 -10.40
N ASP A 64 -9.24 16.05 -11.16
CA ASP A 64 -8.82 15.42 -12.41
C ASP A 64 -7.85 14.24 -12.16
N SER A 65 -7.26 14.19 -10.96
CA SER A 65 -6.33 13.11 -10.57
C SER A 65 -6.37 12.82 -9.07
N ALA A 66 -5.95 11.61 -8.70
CA ALA A 66 -5.76 11.22 -7.30
C ALA A 66 -4.69 12.08 -6.58
N TYR A 67 -3.73 12.61 -7.33
CA TYR A 67 -2.73 13.53 -6.81
C TYR A 67 -3.35 14.85 -6.34
N GLU A 68 -4.21 15.46 -7.15
CA GLU A 68 -4.93 16.69 -6.79
C GLU A 68 -5.88 16.46 -5.62
N GLU A 69 -6.55 15.31 -5.57
CA GLU A 69 -7.38 14.91 -4.43
C GLU A 69 -6.56 14.87 -3.14
N ALA A 70 -5.42 14.18 -3.15
CA ALA A 70 -4.54 14.08 -1.98
C ALA A 70 -3.98 15.44 -1.57
N GLU A 71 -3.57 16.27 -2.54
CA GLU A 71 -3.11 17.63 -2.28
C GLU A 71 -4.17 18.50 -1.62
N TYR A 72 -5.40 18.43 -2.13
CA TYR A 72 -6.53 19.17 -1.55
C TYR A 72 -6.83 18.72 -0.13
N VAL A 73 -6.99 17.42 0.11
CA VAL A 73 -7.34 16.86 1.42
C VAL A 73 -6.29 17.18 2.46
N VAL A 74 -5.01 16.93 2.18
CA VAL A 74 -3.91 17.20 3.10
C VAL A 74 -3.76 18.71 3.35
N GLY A 75 -3.89 19.52 2.30
CA GLY A 75 -3.88 20.98 2.39
C GLY A 75 -5.05 21.53 3.20
N ASP A 76 -6.23 20.93 3.12
CA ASP A 76 -7.41 21.31 3.89
C ASP A 76 -7.25 20.99 5.38
N ILE A 77 -6.79 19.77 5.70
CA ILE A 77 -6.45 19.34 7.07
C ILE A 77 -5.44 20.31 7.70
N ARG A 78 -4.32 20.56 7.00
CA ARG A 78 -3.29 21.50 7.46
C ARG A 78 -3.84 22.89 7.73
N ARG A 79 -4.74 23.39 6.84
CA ARG A 79 -5.36 24.71 6.98
C ARG A 79 -6.26 24.79 8.21
N HIS A 80 -7.03 23.74 8.50
CA HIS A 80 -7.89 23.67 9.66
C HIS A 80 -7.07 23.61 10.97
N VAL A 81 -6.03 22.79 11.02
CA VAL A 81 -5.14 22.70 12.17
C VAL A 81 -4.39 24.02 12.40
N ASN A 82 -3.84 24.64 11.37
CA ASN A 82 -3.15 25.92 11.49
C ASN A 82 -4.08 27.07 11.96
N LYS A 83 -5.37 26.97 11.76
CA LYS A 83 -6.37 27.90 12.27
C LYS A 83 -6.88 27.53 13.68
N GLU A 84 -6.29 26.53 14.30
CA GLU A 84 -6.69 26.02 15.63
C GLU A 84 -8.16 25.57 15.69
N LEU A 85 -8.72 25.12 14.56
CA LEU A 85 -10.10 24.63 14.49
C LEU A 85 -10.21 23.16 14.91
N CYS A 86 -9.12 22.39 14.76
CA CYS A 86 -9.04 20.98 15.14
C CYS A 86 -7.56 20.57 15.31
N SER A 87 -7.33 19.38 15.87
CA SER A 87 -6.04 18.71 15.92
C SER A 87 -5.91 17.71 14.74
N TYR A 88 -4.71 17.22 14.44
CA TYR A 88 -4.53 16.17 13.42
C TYR A 88 -5.35 14.92 13.72
N LYS A 89 -5.39 14.48 14.98
CA LYS A 89 -6.15 13.29 15.42
C LYS A 89 -7.66 13.37 15.23
N ASP A 90 -8.19 14.57 15.02
CA ASP A 90 -9.62 14.79 14.75
C ASP A 90 -10.00 14.47 13.31
N ASN A 91 -9.00 14.17 12.46
CA ASN A 91 -9.19 13.96 11.02
C ASN A 91 -8.93 12.51 10.63
N ALA A 92 -9.81 11.96 9.80
CA ALA A 92 -9.66 10.66 9.18
C ALA A 92 -9.86 10.73 7.66
N VAL A 93 -8.97 10.11 6.91
CA VAL A 93 -9.11 9.87 5.48
C VAL A 93 -9.49 8.42 5.27
N LEU A 94 -10.65 8.19 4.67
CA LEU A 94 -11.23 6.87 4.44
C LEU A 94 -11.24 6.57 2.95
N TYR A 95 -10.82 5.38 2.58
CA TYR A 95 -10.77 4.91 1.20
C TYR A 95 -11.29 3.47 1.08
N ARG A 96 -11.49 2.99 -0.15
CA ARG A 96 -12.05 1.64 -0.41
C ARG A 96 -11.00 0.56 -0.28
N THR A 97 -9.81 0.74 -0.88
CA THR A 97 -8.72 -0.24 -0.89
C THR A 97 -7.44 0.35 -0.30
N ASN A 98 -6.59 -0.53 0.28
CA ASN A 98 -5.33 -0.10 0.87
C ASN A 98 -4.37 0.55 -0.16
N ALA A 99 -4.46 0.18 -1.42
CA ALA A 99 -3.64 0.75 -2.49
C ALA A 99 -3.78 2.28 -2.56
N GLN A 100 -5.00 2.79 -2.38
CA GLN A 100 -5.29 4.24 -2.43
C GLN A 100 -4.55 5.06 -1.34
N SER A 101 -4.03 4.42 -0.27
CA SER A 101 -3.34 5.16 0.80
C SER A 101 -2.05 5.83 0.33
N ARG A 102 -1.36 5.28 -0.68
CA ARG A 102 -0.03 5.74 -1.11
C ARG A 102 0.03 7.24 -1.39
N MET A 103 -0.90 7.77 -2.17
CA MET A 103 -0.90 9.19 -2.54
C MET A 103 -1.03 10.11 -1.32
N PHE A 104 -1.87 9.71 -0.35
CA PHE A 104 -2.01 10.44 0.92
C PHE A 104 -0.77 10.30 1.78
N GLU A 105 -0.20 9.09 1.91
CA GLU A 105 1.03 8.84 2.68
C GLU A 105 2.17 9.71 2.16
N GLU A 106 2.46 9.68 0.86
CA GLU A 106 3.50 10.51 0.22
C GLU A 106 3.24 12.01 0.43
N ARG A 107 1.98 12.45 0.37
CA ARG A 107 1.64 13.85 0.58
C ARG A 107 1.79 14.29 2.03
N PHE A 108 1.37 13.46 3.00
CA PHE A 108 1.58 13.73 4.42
C PHE A 108 3.06 13.81 4.76
N VAL A 109 3.88 12.90 4.22
CA VAL A 109 5.34 12.93 4.37
C VAL A 109 5.92 14.24 3.82
N ARG A 110 5.60 14.60 2.58
CA ARG A 110 6.07 15.84 1.93
C ARG A 110 5.74 17.09 2.74
N ASP A 111 4.54 17.15 3.32
CA ASP A 111 4.06 18.29 4.11
C ASP A 111 4.48 18.20 5.58
N SER A 112 5.25 17.18 5.99
CA SER A 112 5.68 16.90 7.37
C SER A 112 4.52 16.84 8.36
N ILE A 113 3.39 16.24 7.94
CA ILE A 113 2.20 16.04 8.77
C ILE A 113 2.19 14.60 9.27
N PRO A 114 2.11 14.39 10.60
CA PRO A 114 2.07 13.05 11.17
C PRO A 114 0.78 12.32 10.80
N TYR A 115 0.91 11.06 10.38
CA TYR A 115 -0.21 10.20 10.03
C TYR A 115 0.00 8.76 10.51
N LYS A 116 -1.08 7.98 10.53
CA LYS A 116 -1.03 6.56 10.86
C LYS A 116 -2.01 5.75 10.01
N VAL A 117 -1.53 4.67 9.40
CA VAL A 117 -2.38 3.70 8.69
C VAL A 117 -2.95 2.69 9.69
N ILE A 118 -4.27 2.60 9.77
CA ILE A 118 -4.99 1.68 10.67
C ILE A 118 -5.52 0.48 9.88
N GLY A 119 -5.28 -0.72 10.39
CA GLY A 119 -5.71 -1.97 9.75
C GLY A 119 -4.84 -2.40 8.56
N GLY A 120 -3.69 -1.80 8.41
CA GLY A 120 -2.70 -2.10 7.38
C GLY A 120 -1.30 -1.71 7.81
N VAL A 121 -0.37 -1.77 6.87
CA VAL A 121 0.99 -1.24 7.00
C VAL A 121 1.22 -0.18 5.94
N ASN A 122 2.11 0.76 6.21
CA ASN A 122 2.50 1.81 5.29
C ASN A 122 2.89 1.22 3.93
N PHE A 123 2.65 1.95 2.86
CA PHE A 123 2.79 1.45 1.49
C PHE A 123 4.17 0.80 1.24
N TYR A 124 5.24 1.52 1.55
CA TYR A 124 6.60 1.03 1.34
C TYR A 124 7.04 -0.07 2.33
N ALA A 125 6.27 -0.31 3.38
CA ALA A 125 6.49 -1.40 4.33
C ALA A 125 5.80 -2.71 3.92
N ARG A 126 4.91 -2.71 2.91
CA ARG A 126 4.19 -3.89 2.42
C ARG A 126 5.17 -4.90 1.81
N ARG A 127 4.85 -6.19 2.00
CA ARG A 127 5.75 -7.30 1.60
C ARG A 127 6.10 -7.24 0.11
N GLU A 128 5.08 -7.17 -0.75
CA GLU A 128 5.20 -7.16 -2.21
C GLU A 128 6.00 -5.94 -2.72
N ILE A 129 5.82 -4.78 -2.09
CA ILE A 129 6.54 -3.56 -2.43
C ILE A 129 8.00 -3.68 -2.03
N LYS A 130 8.28 -4.15 -0.80
CA LYS A 130 9.65 -4.41 -0.35
C LYS A 130 10.37 -5.45 -1.20
N ASP A 131 9.66 -6.48 -1.67
CA ASP A 131 10.25 -7.52 -2.51
C ASP A 131 10.67 -6.93 -3.88
N LEU A 132 9.79 -6.19 -4.54
CA LEU A 132 10.07 -5.58 -5.84
C LEU A 132 11.14 -4.48 -5.74
N LEU A 133 11.08 -3.62 -4.72
CA LEU A 133 12.15 -2.65 -4.47
C LEU A 133 13.48 -3.32 -4.17
N ALA A 134 13.50 -4.47 -3.50
CA ALA A 134 14.72 -5.21 -3.27
C ALA A 134 15.32 -5.80 -4.56
N TYR A 135 14.49 -6.20 -5.54
CA TYR A 135 14.96 -6.51 -6.88
C TYR A 135 15.63 -5.30 -7.54
N LEU A 136 14.93 -4.17 -7.58
CA LEU A 136 15.44 -2.94 -8.19
C LEU A 136 16.75 -2.48 -7.53
N LYS A 137 16.85 -2.50 -6.20
CA LYS A 137 18.09 -2.20 -5.47
C LYS A 137 19.23 -3.16 -5.81
N THR A 138 18.93 -4.45 -5.94
CA THR A 138 19.94 -5.46 -6.29
C THR A 138 20.45 -5.27 -7.72
N ILE A 139 19.56 -4.89 -8.63
CA ILE A 139 19.90 -4.59 -10.03
C ILE A 139 20.75 -3.31 -10.09
N ASP A 140 20.40 -2.28 -9.33
CA ASP A 140 21.12 -1.02 -9.31
C ASP A 140 22.62 -1.22 -8.93
N ASN A 141 22.90 -1.78 -7.77
CA ASN A 141 24.28 -1.91 -7.35
C ASN A 141 24.66 -3.23 -6.64
N GLY A 142 23.70 -4.00 -6.14
CA GLY A 142 23.91 -5.29 -5.46
C GLY A 142 24.68 -5.21 -4.12
N ARG A 143 24.89 -4.02 -3.55
CA ARG A 143 25.63 -3.83 -2.29
C ARG A 143 24.74 -3.88 -1.05
N ASP A 144 23.40 -3.77 -1.22
CA ASP A 144 22.47 -3.94 -0.12
C ASP A 144 22.24 -5.45 0.14
N ASP A 145 23.04 -6.02 1.03
CA ASP A 145 22.97 -7.43 1.39
C ASP A 145 21.59 -7.83 1.91
N LEU A 146 20.85 -6.91 2.56
CA LEU A 146 19.49 -7.19 3.02
C LEU A 146 18.52 -7.32 1.85
N ALA A 147 18.65 -6.47 0.83
CA ALA A 147 17.85 -6.55 -0.39
C ALA A 147 18.12 -7.86 -1.14
N VAL A 148 19.40 -8.20 -1.37
CA VAL A 148 19.78 -9.44 -2.07
C VAL A 148 19.27 -10.67 -1.33
N ARG A 149 19.48 -10.77 -0.02
CA ARG A 149 19.02 -11.89 0.80
C ARG A 149 17.51 -12.02 0.83
N ARG A 150 16.80 -10.90 0.73
CA ARG A 150 15.35 -10.88 0.67
C ARG A 150 14.82 -11.59 -0.57
N ILE A 151 15.40 -11.32 -1.73
CA ILE A 151 14.88 -11.77 -3.03
C ILE A 151 15.49 -13.09 -3.53
N VAL A 152 16.61 -13.55 -2.98
CA VAL A 152 17.32 -14.75 -3.47
C VAL A 152 16.41 -15.99 -3.59
N ASN A 153 15.38 -16.09 -2.74
CA ASN A 153 14.39 -17.16 -2.75
C ASN A 153 12.93 -16.64 -2.78
N VAL A 154 12.71 -15.47 -3.34
CA VAL A 154 11.37 -14.87 -3.52
C VAL A 154 11.25 -14.41 -4.97
N PRO A 155 10.30 -14.95 -5.75
CA PRO A 155 9.46 -16.12 -5.46
C PRO A 155 10.26 -17.39 -5.14
N LYS A 156 9.61 -18.39 -4.55
CA LYS A 156 10.27 -19.61 -4.11
C LYS A 156 11.02 -20.33 -5.25
N ARG A 157 12.36 -20.39 -5.15
CA ARG A 157 13.26 -21.11 -6.08
C ARG A 157 13.76 -22.43 -5.53
N GLY A 158 13.34 -22.77 -4.29
CA GLY A 158 13.80 -23.97 -3.59
C GLY A 158 15.28 -23.85 -3.15
N ILE A 159 15.76 -22.63 -2.90
CA ILE A 159 17.07 -22.36 -2.29
C ILE A 159 16.90 -22.48 -0.78
N GLY A 160 17.60 -23.45 -0.18
CA GLY A 160 17.51 -23.72 1.26
C GLY A 160 18.35 -22.75 2.09
N LEU A 161 17.94 -22.52 3.34
CA LEU A 161 18.67 -21.69 4.31
C LEU A 161 20.13 -22.11 4.48
N THR A 162 20.43 -23.41 4.40
CA THR A 162 21.81 -23.93 4.50
C THR A 162 22.70 -23.35 3.38
N SER A 163 22.19 -23.25 2.14
CA SER A 163 22.95 -22.67 1.03
C SER A 163 23.12 -21.16 1.24
N ILE A 164 22.08 -20.46 1.67
CA ILE A 164 22.13 -19.01 1.98
C ILE A 164 23.17 -18.73 3.08
N ASN A 165 23.17 -19.52 4.15
CA ASN A 165 24.13 -19.35 5.26
C ASN A 165 25.58 -19.60 4.80
N ARG A 166 25.84 -20.57 3.93
CA ARG A 166 27.18 -20.81 3.37
C ARG A 166 27.66 -19.66 2.51
N VAL A 167 26.77 -19.06 1.72
CA VAL A 167 27.09 -17.83 0.98
C VAL A 167 27.46 -16.71 1.94
N GLN A 168 26.69 -16.55 3.03
CA GLN A 168 26.96 -15.51 4.05
C GLN A 168 28.30 -15.75 4.77
N GLU A 169 28.60 -16.99 5.15
CA GLU A 169 29.89 -17.35 5.76
C GLU A 169 31.06 -17.06 4.83
N TYR A 170 30.91 -17.38 3.55
CA TYR A 170 31.91 -17.08 2.52
C TYR A 170 32.07 -15.56 2.34
N ALA A 171 30.98 -14.81 2.23
CA ALA A 171 31.01 -13.35 2.13
C ALA A 171 31.77 -12.72 3.31
N SER A 172 31.43 -13.14 4.54
CA SER A 172 32.08 -12.68 5.77
C SER A 172 33.58 -13.03 5.81
N SER A 173 33.96 -14.24 5.36
CA SER A 173 35.35 -14.70 5.35
C SER A 173 36.22 -13.99 4.31
N ARG A 174 35.60 -13.44 3.26
CA ARG A 174 36.25 -12.72 2.16
C ARG A 174 36.10 -11.21 2.22
N GLU A 175 35.39 -10.72 3.24
CA GLU A 175 35.07 -9.27 3.40
C GLU A 175 34.46 -8.67 2.14
N CYS A 176 33.55 -9.42 1.46
CA CYS A 176 32.84 -8.99 0.26
C CYS A 176 31.32 -8.96 0.49
N SER A 177 30.57 -8.34 -0.44
CA SER A 177 29.11 -8.31 -0.36
C SER A 177 28.51 -9.70 -0.53
N PHE A 178 27.28 -9.89 -0.04
CA PHE A 178 26.57 -11.14 -0.24
C PHE A 178 26.37 -11.45 -1.73
N TYR A 179 26.16 -10.41 -2.56
CA TYR A 179 26.03 -10.57 -4.00
C TYR A 179 27.33 -10.99 -4.68
N ASP A 180 28.47 -10.42 -4.27
CA ASP A 180 29.78 -10.84 -4.80
C ASP A 180 30.07 -12.30 -4.43
N ALA A 181 29.70 -12.72 -3.23
CA ALA A 181 29.79 -14.11 -2.82
C ALA A 181 28.87 -15.04 -3.65
N LEU A 182 27.66 -14.59 -4.01
CA LEU A 182 26.76 -15.31 -4.92
C LEU A 182 27.36 -15.48 -6.32
N ARG A 183 28.04 -14.44 -6.86
CA ARG A 183 28.74 -14.50 -8.15
C ARG A 183 29.90 -15.51 -8.15
N ALA A 184 30.45 -15.76 -6.99
CA ALA A 184 31.56 -16.73 -6.78
C ALA A 184 31.04 -18.05 -6.17
N VAL A 185 29.81 -18.41 -6.41
CA VAL A 185 29.15 -19.57 -5.75
C VAL A 185 29.85 -20.91 -6.05
N ASP A 186 30.49 -21.04 -7.19
CA ASP A 186 31.33 -22.16 -7.61
C ASP A 186 32.56 -22.38 -6.71
N LEU A 187 33.04 -21.32 -6.05
CA LEU A 187 34.17 -21.35 -5.13
C LEU A 187 33.77 -21.64 -3.68
N ILE A 188 32.47 -21.71 -3.39
CA ILE A 188 31.96 -21.95 -2.04
C ILE A 188 31.95 -23.45 -1.72
N PRO A 189 32.71 -23.92 -0.71
CA PRO A 189 32.76 -25.34 -0.37
C PRO A 189 31.40 -25.86 0.08
N ASN A 190 31.09 -27.06 -0.35
CA ASN A 190 29.90 -27.81 0.09
C ASN A 190 28.55 -27.12 -0.14
N ILE A 191 28.44 -26.18 -1.09
CA ILE A 191 27.18 -25.47 -1.41
C ILE A 191 26.04 -26.45 -1.82
N GLY A 192 26.41 -27.62 -2.35
CA GLY A 192 25.49 -28.71 -2.59
C GLY A 192 24.49 -28.45 -3.72
N ARG A 193 23.27 -29.03 -3.58
CA ARG A 193 22.21 -28.96 -4.60
C ARG A 193 21.67 -27.54 -4.85
N GLY A 194 21.99 -26.58 -3.98
CA GLY A 194 21.61 -25.18 -4.12
C GLY A 194 22.42 -24.41 -5.18
N GLN A 195 23.60 -24.90 -5.57
CA GLN A 195 24.53 -24.20 -6.44
C GLN A 195 23.88 -23.76 -7.78
N ALA A 196 23.34 -24.69 -8.55
CA ALA A 196 22.73 -24.40 -9.84
C ALA A 196 21.56 -23.40 -9.74
N LYS A 197 20.82 -23.40 -8.63
CA LYS A 197 19.73 -22.44 -8.39
C LYS A 197 20.25 -21.05 -8.06
N LEU A 198 21.35 -20.96 -7.31
CA LEU A 198 22.02 -19.70 -7.02
C LEU A 198 22.68 -19.12 -8.29
N GLU A 199 23.32 -19.97 -9.11
CA GLU A 199 23.85 -19.56 -10.41
C GLU A 199 22.75 -19.03 -11.33
N SER A 200 21.59 -19.71 -11.41
CA SER A 200 20.44 -19.23 -12.18
C SER A 200 19.91 -17.90 -11.68
N PHE A 201 19.86 -17.70 -10.35
CA PHE A 201 19.49 -16.42 -9.76
C PHE A 201 20.48 -15.31 -10.13
N VAL A 202 21.78 -15.57 -10.03
CA VAL A 202 22.82 -14.60 -10.42
C VAL A 202 22.71 -14.27 -11.92
N ALA A 203 22.55 -15.29 -12.78
CA ALA A 203 22.42 -15.08 -14.21
C ALA A 203 21.23 -14.19 -14.57
N MET A 204 20.08 -14.38 -13.90
CA MET A 204 18.89 -13.54 -14.06
C MET A 204 19.19 -12.07 -13.62
N ILE A 205 19.81 -11.84 -12.48
CA ILE A 205 20.14 -10.49 -12.02
C ILE A 205 21.16 -9.82 -12.95
N GLU A 206 22.19 -10.56 -13.41
CA GLU A 206 23.17 -10.00 -14.36
C GLU A 206 22.54 -9.67 -15.73
N HIS A 207 21.51 -10.42 -16.17
CA HIS A 207 20.73 -10.09 -17.35
C HIS A 207 20.06 -8.71 -17.18
N PHE A 208 19.30 -8.51 -16.11
CA PHE A 208 18.68 -7.21 -15.81
C PHE A 208 19.71 -6.06 -15.71
N LYS A 209 20.87 -6.31 -15.09
CA LYS A 209 21.95 -5.30 -15.00
C LYS A 209 22.52 -4.87 -16.36
N ASN A 210 22.55 -5.79 -17.30
CA ASN A 210 23.03 -5.46 -18.64
C ASN A 210 22.01 -4.64 -19.43
N ASP A 211 20.73 -4.90 -19.20
CA ASP A 211 19.63 -4.29 -19.96
C ASP A 211 19.16 -2.95 -19.37
N VAL A 212 19.50 -2.66 -18.09
CA VAL A 212 19.07 -1.45 -17.37
C VAL A 212 19.45 -0.14 -18.04
N GLN A 213 20.52 -0.13 -18.86
CA GLN A 213 20.97 1.07 -19.56
C GLN A 213 20.13 1.40 -20.80
N ASP A 214 19.44 0.40 -21.34
CA ASP A 214 18.67 0.51 -22.58
C ASP A 214 17.14 0.50 -22.31
N MET A 215 16.72 0.37 -21.04
CA MET A 215 15.33 0.29 -20.62
C MET A 215 14.94 1.46 -19.70
N SER A 216 13.69 1.89 -19.77
CA SER A 216 13.08 2.74 -18.75
C SER A 216 12.90 1.99 -17.43
N VAL A 217 12.70 2.70 -16.33
CA VAL A 217 12.45 2.08 -15.01
C VAL A 217 11.14 1.28 -15.03
N SER A 218 10.14 1.77 -15.78
CA SER A 218 8.87 1.08 -16.01
C SER A 218 9.06 -0.24 -16.76
N GLU A 219 9.81 -0.23 -17.86
CA GLU A 219 10.11 -1.44 -18.63
C GLU A 219 10.90 -2.46 -17.81
N LEU A 220 11.90 -2.02 -17.05
CA LEU A 220 12.65 -2.89 -16.15
C LEU A 220 11.76 -3.54 -15.09
N MET A 221 10.83 -2.78 -14.51
CA MET A 221 9.89 -3.31 -13.51
C MET A 221 9.01 -4.40 -14.09
N GLU A 222 8.47 -4.20 -15.31
CA GLU A 222 7.66 -5.22 -16.01
C GLU A 222 8.47 -6.48 -16.33
N GLU A 223 9.71 -6.32 -16.77
CA GLU A 223 10.61 -7.44 -17.05
C GLU A 223 10.90 -8.24 -15.76
N VAL A 224 11.19 -7.54 -14.65
CA VAL A 224 11.41 -8.18 -13.34
C VAL A 224 10.17 -8.97 -12.91
N ILE A 225 8.98 -8.40 -13.00
CA ILE A 225 7.73 -9.10 -12.62
C ILE A 225 7.52 -10.34 -13.47
N LYS A 226 7.71 -10.22 -14.78
CA LYS A 226 7.50 -11.27 -15.77
C LYS A 226 8.51 -12.41 -15.62
N GLU A 227 9.82 -12.10 -15.64
CA GLU A 227 10.88 -13.10 -15.59
C GLU A 227 10.93 -13.85 -14.24
N THR A 228 10.58 -13.16 -13.15
CA THR A 228 10.51 -13.81 -11.83
C THR A 228 9.21 -14.61 -11.62
N GLY A 229 8.16 -14.36 -12.41
CA GLY A 229 6.83 -14.91 -12.20
C GLY A 229 6.20 -14.44 -10.88
N TYR A 230 6.51 -13.21 -10.45
CA TYR A 230 6.15 -12.71 -9.12
C TYR A 230 4.64 -12.68 -8.88
N ILE A 231 3.87 -12.19 -9.86
CA ILE A 231 2.39 -12.13 -9.77
C ILE A 231 1.79 -13.53 -9.74
N ASP A 232 2.26 -14.46 -10.58
CA ASP A 232 1.78 -15.84 -10.58
C ASP A 232 2.04 -16.52 -9.23
N ALA A 233 3.22 -16.27 -8.64
CA ALA A 233 3.54 -16.77 -7.31
C ALA A 233 2.61 -16.20 -6.24
N LEU A 234 2.25 -14.91 -6.29
CA LEU A 234 1.29 -14.30 -5.37
C LEU A 234 -0.10 -14.94 -5.48
N ILE A 235 -0.58 -15.15 -6.71
CA ILE A 235 -1.89 -15.79 -6.97
C ILE A 235 -1.93 -17.21 -6.41
N HIS A 236 -0.81 -17.93 -6.45
CA HIS A 236 -0.71 -19.29 -5.93
C HIS A 236 -0.52 -19.35 -4.40
N GLU A 237 0.07 -18.33 -3.78
CA GLU A 237 0.37 -18.30 -2.35
C GLU A 237 -0.76 -17.76 -1.48
N CYS A 238 -1.62 -16.90 -2.02
CA CYS A 238 -2.63 -16.15 -1.28
C CYS A 238 -4.06 -16.56 -1.65
N GLU A 239 -5.01 -16.30 -0.74
CA GLU A 239 -6.43 -16.33 -1.08
C GLU A 239 -6.74 -15.22 -2.12
N SER A 240 -7.81 -15.42 -2.90
CA SER A 240 -8.10 -14.55 -4.06
C SER A 240 -8.23 -13.06 -3.71
N GLU A 241 -8.85 -12.70 -2.58
CA GLU A 241 -8.99 -11.32 -2.13
C GLU A 241 -7.65 -10.71 -1.72
N GLU A 242 -6.81 -11.48 -1.02
CA GLU A 242 -5.48 -11.03 -0.61
C GLU A 242 -4.56 -10.87 -1.83
N ALA A 243 -4.59 -11.81 -2.77
CA ALA A 243 -3.82 -11.73 -4.01
C ALA A 243 -4.21 -10.47 -4.80
N THR A 244 -5.51 -10.20 -4.95
CA THR A 244 -6.01 -8.99 -5.64
C THR A 244 -5.49 -7.73 -4.97
N SER A 245 -5.60 -7.62 -3.63
CA SER A 245 -5.11 -6.45 -2.91
C SER A 245 -3.60 -6.23 -3.06
N ARG A 246 -2.81 -7.30 -3.12
CA ARG A 246 -1.36 -7.20 -3.34
C ARG A 246 -1.02 -6.81 -4.78
N ILE A 247 -1.79 -7.27 -5.76
CA ILE A 247 -1.63 -6.87 -7.16
C ILE A 247 -1.96 -5.38 -7.30
N GLU A 248 -3.05 -4.89 -6.68
CA GLU A 248 -3.37 -3.46 -6.66
C GLU A 248 -2.20 -2.62 -6.07
N ASN A 249 -1.52 -3.12 -5.03
CA ASN A 249 -0.33 -2.46 -4.50
C ASN A 249 0.82 -2.42 -5.51
N ILE A 250 1.00 -3.49 -6.30
CA ILE A 250 2.01 -3.51 -7.37
C ILE A 250 1.66 -2.51 -8.46
N ASP A 251 0.38 -2.39 -8.84
CA ASP A 251 -0.10 -1.41 -9.80
C ASP A 251 0.15 0.02 -9.31
N GLU A 252 -0.03 0.28 -8.00
CA GLU A 252 0.33 1.57 -7.41
C GLU A 252 1.85 1.85 -7.45
N LEU A 253 2.70 0.82 -7.33
CA LEU A 253 4.15 1.01 -7.53
C LEU A 253 4.47 1.31 -9.00
N ARG A 254 3.79 0.70 -9.96
CA ARG A 254 3.87 1.03 -11.40
C ARG A 254 3.50 2.49 -11.65
N ASN A 255 2.38 2.94 -11.07
CA ASN A 255 1.94 4.34 -11.17
C ASN A 255 2.99 5.30 -10.60
N LYS A 256 3.65 4.94 -9.49
CA LYS A 256 4.73 5.74 -8.90
C LYS A 256 5.93 5.84 -9.83
N ILE A 257 6.33 4.74 -10.47
CA ILE A 257 7.44 4.73 -11.43
C ILE A 257 7.11 5.63 -12.63
N ALA A 258 5.92 5.47 -13.22
CA ALA A 258 5.47 6.27 -14.35
C ALA A 258 5.43 7.78 -14.00
N ALA A 259 4.93 8.14 -12.84
CA ALA A 259 4.92 9.53 -12.37
C ALA A 259 6.33 10.09 -12.15
N TYR A 260 7.29 9.27 -11.69
CA TYR A 260 8.69 9.65 -11.58
C TYR A 260 9.29 9.94 -12.96
N GLU A 261 9.06 9.06 -13.94
CA GLU A 261 9.56 9.22 -15.32
C GLU A 261 8.98 10.48 -15.98
N GLU A 262 7.68 10.71 -15.86
CA GLU A 262 7.00 11.91 -16.38
C GLU A 262 7.55 13.21 -15.75
N ASN A 263 7.83 13.17 -14.43
CA ASN A 263 8.42 14.31 -13.74
C ASN A 263 9.84 14.61 -14.23
N CYS A 264 10.68 13.58 -14.43
CA CYS A 264 12.02 13.73 -14.99
C CYS A 264 11.95 14.31 -16.42
N GLU A 265 11.03 13.81 -17.26
CA GLU A 265 10.82 14.33 -18.61
C GLU A 265 10.42 15.81 -18.60
N THR A 266 9.49 16.18 -17.72
CA THR A 266 9.04 17.58 -17.56
C THR A 266 10.18 18.51 -17.14
N GLN A 267 11.10 18.03 -16.30
CA GLN A 267 12.26 18.76 -15.82
C GLN A 267 13.46 18.67 -16.79
N ASN A 268 13.32 17.94 -17.88
CA ASN A 268 14.38 17.64 -18.85
C ASN A 268 15.59 16.97 -18.19
N GLU A 269 15.34 16.08 -17.24
CA GLU A 269 16.31 15.25 -16.53
C GLU A 269 16.21 13.79 -17.00
N ALA A 270 17.30 13.04 -16.87
CA ALA A 270 17.27 11.61 -17.19
C ALA A 270 16.59 10.82 -16.06
N SER A 271 15.59 10.03 -16.40
CA SER A 271 15.01 9.06 -15.47
C SER A 271 15.96 7.87 -15.30
N THR A 272 16.49 7.68 -14.09
CA THR A 272 17.42 6.58 -13.79
C THR A 272 16.89 5.71 -12.67
N LEU A 273 17.28 4.42 -12.66
CA LEU A 273 16.93 3.51 -11.58
C LEU A 273 17.41 4.02 -10.22
N SER A 274 18.65 4.49 -10.13
CA SER A 274 19.20 5.05 -8.89
C SER A 274 18.41 6.25 -8.40
N GLY A 275 18.05 7.19 -9.31
CA GLY A 275 17.22 8.35 -8.96
C GLY A 275 15.83 7.98 -8.46
N PHE A 276 15.18 6.98 -9.08
CA PHE A 276 13.92 6.44 -8.57
C PHE A 276 14.06 5.86 -7.15
N LEU A 277 15.12 5.08 -6.92
CA LEU A 277 15.36 4.48 -5.60
C LEU A 277 15.67 5.53 -4.53
N GLU A 278 16.33 6.63 -4.88
CA GLU A 278 16.55 7.78 -3.99
C GLU A 278 15.22 8.48 -3.65
N ASP A 279 14.36 8.72 -4.66
CA ASP A 279 13.04 9.33 -4.44
C ASP A 279 12.16 8.47 -3.50
N VAL A 280 12.18 7.16 -3.68
CA VAL A 280 11.49 6.22 -2.78
C VAL A 280 12.09 6.22 -1.37
N ALA A 281 13.42 6.26 -1.24
CA ALA A 281 14.09 6.24 0.07
C ALA A 281 13.75 7.47 0.90
N LEU A 282 13.68 8.65 0.29
CA LEU A 282 13.29 9.90 0.97
C LEU A 282 11.90 9.80 1.61
N VAL A 283 10.95 9.12 0.96
CA VAL A 283 9.60 8.93 1.51
C VAL A 283 9.59 7.87 2.61
N ALA A 284 10.26 6.74 2.39
CA ALA A 284 10.22 5.59 3.30
C ALA A 284 10.93 5.86 4.65
N ASP A 285 12.00 6.67 4.66
CA ASP A 285 12.75 6.98 5.87
C ASP A 285 11.99 7.93 6.82
N ILE A 286 11.20 8.84 6.29
CA ILE A 286 10.41 9.79 7.07
C ILE A 286 9.25 9.08 7.81
N ASP A 287 8.70 8.02 7.23
CA ASP A 287 7.65 7.19 7.83
C ASP A 287 8.05 6.56 9.19
N SER A 288 9.34 6.48 9.49
CA SER A 288 9.86 5.82 10.70
C SER A 288 10.02 6.75 11.91
N LEU A 289 9.75 8.06 11.76
CA LEU A 289 10.28 9.06 12.69
C LEU A 289 9.28 9.61 13.73
N ASP A 290 7.98 9.28 13.70
CA ASP A 290 7.05 9.97 14.61
C ASP A 290 6.18 9.04 15.47
N GLU A 291 6.50 8.95 16.78
CA GLU A 291 5.62 8.46 17.84
C GLU A 291 4.63 9.56 18.33
N SER A 292 4.30 10.53 17.48
CA SER A 292 3.33 11.59 17.80
C SER A 292 2.00 10.97 18.23
N THR A 293 1.41 11.54 19.25
CA THR A 293 0.03 11.19 19.68
C THR A 293 -1.03 11.98 18.93
N ASP A 294 -0.63 13.00 18.15
CA ASP A 294 -1.49 13.85 17.32
C ASP A 294 -1.19 13.60 15.84
N TYR A 295 -1.91 12.67 15.24
CA TYR A 295 -1.72 12.22 13.85
C TYR A 295 -3.06 12.07 13.13
N VAL A 296 -3.04 12.29 11.81
CA VAL A 296 -4.18 12.00 10.93
C VAL A 296 -4.31 10.49 10.75
N VAL A 297 -5.52 9.99 10.75
CA VAL A 297 -5.79 8.56 10.56
C VAL A 297 -6.11 8.28 9.09
N LEU A 298 -5.42 7.27 8.53
CA LEU A 298 -5.66 6.70 7.22
C LEU A 298 -6.20 5.28 7.39
N MET A 299 -7.35 4.95 6.79
CA MET A 299 -7.89 3.59 6.88
C MET A 299 -8.90 3.28 5.78
N THR A 300 -9.18 2.00 5.59
CA THR A 300 -10.28 1.59 4.73
C THR A 300 -11.63 1.85 5.41
N LEU A 301 -12.71 2.00 4.62
CA LEU A 301 -14.09 2.08 5.14
C LEU A 301 -14.45 0.89 6.03
N HIS A 302 -13.91 -0.31 5.73
CA HIS A 302 -14.13 -1.50 6.55
C HIS A 302 -13.48 -1.38 7.93
N SER A 303 -12.26 -0.86 7.97
CA SER A 303 -11.51 -0.65 9.23
C SER A 303 -12.11 0.47 10.08
N ALA A 304 -12.83 1.41 9.47
CA ALA A 304 -13.49 2.52 10.16
C ALA A 304 -14.75 2.09 10.94
N LYS A 305 -15.24 0.86 10.74
CA LYS A 305 -16.44 0.39 11.44
C LYS A 305 -16.26 0.42 12.96
N GLY A 306 -17.12 1.18 13.63
CA GLY A 306 -17.08 1.34 15.10
C GLY A 306 -16.26 2.52 15.60
N LEU A 307 -15.48 3.16 14.72
CA LEU A 307 -14.74 4.38 15.02
C LEU A 307 -15.56 5.63 14.67
N GLU A 308 -15.12 6.78 15.21
CA GLU A 308 -15.75 8.08 14.94
C GLU A 308 -14.69 9.19 14.96
N PHE A 309 -14.83 10.14 14.06
CA PHE A 309 -13.93 11.28 13.91
C PHE A 309 -14.73 12.55 13.64
N PRO A 310 -14.33 13.70 14.21
CA PRO A 310 -14.95 15.01 13.95
C PRO A 310 -14.94 15.40 12.46
N HIS A 311 -13.84 15.11 11.77
CA HIS A 311 -13.67 15.41 10.35
C HIS A 311 -13.32 14.15 9.56
N VAL A 312 -14.11 13.85 8.55
CA VAL A 312 -13.96 12.65 7.71
C VAL A 312 -13.89 13.04 6.24
N TYR A 313 -12.85 12.58 5.57
CA TYR A 313 -12.66 12.69 4.13
C TYR A 313 -12.87 11.32 3.49
N LEU A 314 -13.85 11.21 2.60
CA LEU A 314 -14.08 10.00 1.80
C LEU A 314 -13.39 10.18 0.45
N ALA A 315 -12.30 9.50 0.25
CA ALA A 315 -11.46 9.64 -0.93
C ALA A 315 -11.71 8.53 -1.97
N GLY A 316 -11.46 8.87 -3.24
CA GLY A 316 -11.57 7.93 -4.35
C GLY A 316 -12.99 7.42 -4.56
N MET A 317 -14.00 8.28 -4.44
CA MET A 317 -15.42 7.93 -4.64
C MET A 317 -15.75 7.80 -6.14
N GLU A 318 -15.16 6.79 -6.78
CA GLU A 318 -15.23 6.56 -8.21
C GLU A 318 -16.08 5.33 -8.57
N ASP A 319 -16.70 5.37 -9.76
CA ASP A 319 -17.43 4.22 -10.31
C ASP A 319 -16.49 3.03 -10.50
N GLY A 320 -16.89 1.87 -9.97
CA GLY A 320 -16.12 0.63 -10.05
C GLY A 320 -15.16 0.39 -8.88
N LEU A 321 -14.91 1.38 -8.02
CA LEU A 321 -14.18 1.22 -6.77
C LEU A 321 -15.11 1.00 -5.57
N PHE A 322 -16.27 1.64 -5.56
CA PHE A 322 -17.29 1.55 -4.52
C PHE A 322 -18.48 0.69 -4.90
#